data_46ce89ef7167df07a7c7b400e8b7edf8
#
_entry.id   46ce89ef7167df07a7c7b400e8b7edf8
#
_cell.length_a   1.000
_cell.length_b   1.000
_cell.length_c   1.000
_cell.angle_alpha   90.00
_cell.angle_beta   90.00
_cell.angle_gamma   90.00
#
_symmetry.space_group_name_H-M   'P 1'
#
loop_
_entity.id
_entity.type
_entity.pdbx_description
1 polymer ?
#
loop_
_entity_poly.entity_id
_entity_poly.type
_entity_poly.pdbx_seq_one_letter_code
_entity_poly.pdbx_strand_id
1 'polypeptide(L)'
;MIHEMRLNNEPFNKIKEGTKTVELRLLDEKRKTLRVGDKIIFTNRANNEKIDVLVTNLFKADSFEPIYEKYSKVAMGYNEEDEAKPEDMEEYYSKEEIKKYGCIAIEIEKVLKW
;
A
#
# COMPACT_ATOMS: atom_id res chain seq x y z
N MET A 1 16.95 -1.37 -4.12
CA MET A 1 16.35 -0.48 -5.14
C MET A 1 15.43 0.53 -4.47
N ILE A 2 15.32 1.72 -5.03
CA ILE A 2 14.42 2.75 -4.53
C ILE A 2 13.25 2.87 -5.49
N HIS A 3 12.04 2.83 -4.95
CA HIS A 3 10.80 3.01 -5.70
C HIS A 3 10.13 4.31 -5.29
N GLU A 4 9.44 4.97 -6.20
CA GLU A 4 8.69 6.17 -5.89
C GLU A 4 7.22 5.93 -6.17
N MET A 5 6.36 6.32 -5.22
CA MET A 5 4.91 6.17 -5.31
C MET A 5 4.23 7.40 -4.73
N ARG A 6 3.03 7.68 -5.21
CA ARG A 6 2.25 8.82 -4.74
C ARG A 6 1.05 8.34 -3.93
N LEU A 7 0.70 9.11 -2.92
CA LEU A 7 -0.43 8.83 -2.04
C LEU A 7 -1.28 10.08 -1.85
N ASN A 8 -2.58 9.86 -1.67
CA ASN A 8 -3.47 10.90 -1.20
C ASN A 8 -3.11 11.28 0.24
N ASN A 9 -3.57 12.43 0.67
CA ASN A 9 -3.21 12.99 1.97
C ASN A 9 -3.54 12.07 3.15
N GLU A 10 -4.72 11.48 3.17
CA GLU A 10 -5.14 10.63 4.29
C GLU A 10 -4.25 9.40 4.47
N PRO A 11 -4.06 8.54 3.46
CA PRO A 11 -3.17 7.39 3.61
C PRO A 11 -1.71 7.79 3.89
N PHE A 12 -1.24 8.89 3.31
CA PHE A 12 0.10 9.38 3.59
C PHE A 12 0.29 9.69 5.09
N ASN A 13 -0.65 10.42 5.67
CA ASN A 13 -0.58 10.78 7.08
C ASN A 13 -0.69 9.57 8.01
N LYS A 14 -1.46 8.56 7.63
CA LYS A 14 -1.58 7.32 8.41
C LYS A 14 -0.27 6.52 8.42
N ILE A 15 0.45 6.52 7.30
CA ILE A 15 1.80 5.92 7.25
C ILE A 15 2.75 6.73 8.15
N LYS A 16 2.70 8.05 8.05
CA LYS A 16 3.53 8.94 8.86
C LYS A 16 3.27 8.77 10.35
N GLU A 17 2.02 8.60 10.75
CA GLU A 17 1.61 8.35 12.13
C GLU A 17 1.93 6.93 12.61
N GLY A 18 2.10 5.99 11.68
CA GLY A 18 2.42 4.60 11.99
C GLY A 18 1.22 3.66 12.11
N THR A 19 0.00 4.13 11.84
CA THR A 19 -1.19 3.28 11.88
C THR A 19 -1.34 2.43 10.63
N LYS A 20 -1.04 3.01 9.46
CA LYS A 20 -1.05 2.26 8.21
C LYS A 20 0.33 1.66 7.98
N THR A 21 0.39 0.33 7.94
CA THR A 21 1.64 -0.44 7.78
C THR A 21 1.61 -1.35 6.55
N VAL A 22 0.51 -1.36 5.80
CA VAL A 22 0.37 -2.17 4.60
C VAL A 22 -0.19 -1.29 3.49
N GLU A 23 0.55 -1.20 2.39
CA GLU A 23 0.10 -0.52 1.18
C GLU A 23 -0.42 -1.55 0.17
N LEU A 24 -1.54 -1.24 -0.49
CA LEU A 24 -2.18 -2.12 -1.45
C LEU A 24 -2.07 -1.54 -2.85
N ARG A 25 -1.58 -2.33 -3.79
CA ARG A 25 -1.43 -1.92 -5.19
C ARG A 25 -1.77 -3.07 -6.13
N LEU A 26 -1.94 -2.76 -7.42
CA LEU A 26 -1.94 -3.79 -8.45
C LEU A 26 -0.53 -4.35 -8.59
N LEU A 27 -0.43 -5.64 -8.89
CA LEU A 27 0.85 -6.29 -9.18
C LEU A 27 1.21 -6.07 -10.66
N ASP A 28 1.33 -4.81 -11.05
CA ASP A 28 1.68 -4.42 -12.41
C ASP A 28 3.20 -4.50 -12.63
N GLU A 29 3.66 -4.14 -13.82
CA GLU A 29 5.08 -4.27 -14.17
C GLU A 29 5.99 -3.49 -13.21
N LYS A 30 5.55 -2.34 -12.75
CA LYS A 30 6.34 -1.53 -11.80
C LYS A 30 6.45 -2.22 -10.44
N ARG A 31 5.35 -2.79 -9.92
CA ARG A 31 5.31 -3.42 -8.60
C ARG A 31 5.89 -4.82 -8.58
N LYS A 32 5.98 -5.49 -9.74
CA LYS A 32 6.66 -6.79 -9.85
C LYS A 32 8.14 -6.71 -9.50
N THR A 33 8.74 -5.53 -9.59
CA THR A 33 10.15 -5.32 -9.28
C THR A 33 10.44 -5.12 -7.79
N LEU A 34 9.41 -5.00 -6.96
CA LEU A 34 9.57 -4.82 -5.52
C LEU A 34 10.18 -6.06 -4.86
N ARG A 35 11.11 -5.83 -3.94
CA ARG A 35 11.75 -6.88 -3.14
C ARG A 35 11.82 -6.45 -1.69
N VAL A 36 11.77 -7.43 -0.79
CA VAL A 36 12.02 -7.18 0.64
C VAL A 36 13.39 -6.55 0.80
N GLY A 37 13.46 -5.48 1.60
CA GLY A 37 14.68 -4.70 1.77
C GLY A 37 14.75 -3.46 0.88
N ASP A 38 13.89 -3.36 -0.11
CA ASP A 38 13.81 -2.15 -0.94
C ASP A 38 13.24 -0.98 -0.15
N LYS A 39 13.53 0.22 -0.62
CA LYS A 39 13.01 1.46 -0.08
C LYS A 39 11.93 2.00 -0.99
N ILE A 40 10.86 2.54 -0.39
CA ILE A 40 9.85 3.29 -1.13
C ILE A 40 9.85 4.73 -0.61
N ILE A 41 9.86 5.68 -1.54
CA ILE A 41 9.64 7.09 -1.21
C ILE A 41 8.19 7.40 -1.61
N PHE A 42 7.34 7.65 -0.61
CA PHE A 42 5.98 8.10 -0.85
C PHE A 42 5.94 9.62 -0.89
N THR A 43 5.24 10.15 -1.88
CA THR A 43 5.00 11.59 -2.00
C THR A 43 3.51 11.88 -1.79
N ASN A 44 3.22 12.79 -0.87
CA ASN A 44 1.85 13.23 -0.62
C ASN A 44 1.40 14.13 -1.77
N ARG A 45 0.32 13.74 -2.45
CA ARG A 45 -0.24 14.51 -3.57
C ARG A 45 -0.72 15.90 -3.18
N ALA A 46 -1.08 16.09 -1.91
CA ALA A 46 -1.64 17.36 -1.45
C ALA A 46 -0.59 18.45 -1.27
N ASN A 47 0.63 18.10 -0.88
CA ASN A 47 1.64 19.09 -0.49
C ASN A 47 3.07 18.72 -0.87
N ASN A 48 3.27 17.63 -1.62
CA ASN A 48 4.58 17.11 -2.03
C ASN A 48 5.50 16.69 -0.88
N GLU A 49 4.98 16.54 0.33
CA GLU A 49 5.74 15.99 1.44
C GLU A 49 6.17 14.56 1.12
N LYS A 50 7.36 14.15 1.55
CA LYS A 50 7.90 12.82 1.27
C LYS A 50 8.19 12.07 2.56
N ILE A 51 8.01 10.75 2.48
CA ILE A 51 8.36 9.84 3.58
C ILE A 51 9.03 8.61 3.01
N ASP A 52 10.11 8.18 3.64
CA ASP A 52 10.85 6.98 3.25
C ASP A 52 10.38 5.81 4.10
N VAL A 53 10.11 4.68 3.45
CA VAL A 53 9.76 3.44 4.14
C VAL A 53 10.59 2.30 3.60
N LEU A 54 10.77 1.27 4.44
CA LEU A 54 11.44 0.02 4.08
C LEU A 54 10.39 -1.03 3.80
N VAL A 55 10.55 -1.80 2.72
CA VAL A 55 9.71 -2.95 2.41
C VAL A 55 10.16 -4.11 3.30
N THR A 56 9.29 -4.55 4.20
CA THR A 56 9.62 -5.62 5.15
C THR A 56 9.05 -6.97 4.74
N ASN A 57 7.95 -6.97 3.98
CA ASN A 57 7.39 -8.21 3.45
C ASN A 57 6.48 -7.89 2.26
N LEU A 58 6.20 -8.90 1.44
CA LEU A 58 5.33 -8.79 0.27
C LEU A 58 4.37 -9.98 0.27
N PHE A 59 3.10 -9.71 0.00
CA PHE A 59 2.09 -10.75 -0.17
C PHE A 59 1.35 -10.53 -1.49
N LYS A 60 1.45 -11.49 -2.40
CA LYS A 60 0.84 -11.42 -3.74
C LYS A 60 -0.38 -12.30 -3.80
N ALA A 61 -1.42 -11.83 -4.50
CA ALA A 61 -2.67 -12.56 -4.65
C ALA A 61 -3.31 -12.22 -6.00
N ASP A 62 -4.25 -13.06 -6.44
CA ASP A 62 -4.96 -12.84 -7.70
C ASP A 62 -6.04 -11.74 -7.57
N SER A 63 -6.47 -11.47 -6.35
CA SER A 63 -7.49 -10.46 -6.04
C SER A 63 -7.20 -9.85 -4.67
N PHE A 64 -7.98 -8.83 -4.30
CA PHE A 64 -7.81 -8.20 -2.99
C PHE A 64 -8.42 -8.98 -1.83
N GLU A 65 -9.32 -9.93 -2.09
CA GLU A 65 -9.97 -10.71 -1.04
C GLU A 65 -8.98 -11.40 -0.08
N PRO A 66 -7.98 -12.18 -0.56
CA PRO A 66 -7.03 -12.80 0.35
C PRO A 66 -6.23 -11.80 1.17
N ILE A 67 -5.98 -10.61 0.61
CA ILE A 67 -5.26 -9.54 1.32
C ILE A 67 -6.13 -9.02 2.47
N TYR A 68 -7.42 -8.78 2.22
CA TYR A 68 -8.35 -8.31 3.25
C TYR A 68 -8.60 -9.34 4.35
N GLU A 69 -8.43 -10.63 4.05
CA GLU A 69 -8.51 -11.69 5.05
C GLU A 69 -7.25 -11.75 5.91
N LYS A 70 -6.09 -11.44 5.32
CA LYS A 70 -4.79 -11.56 5.99
C LYS A 70 -4.48 -10.40 6.93
N TYR A 71 -4.81 -9.18 6.55
CA TYR A 71 -4.42 -7.96 7.27
C TYR A 71 -5.61 -7.31 7.96
N SER A 72 -5.35 -6.67 9.10
CA SER A 72 -6.37 -5.89 9.78
C SER A 72 -6.71 -4.64 8.95
N LYS A 73 -7.93 -4.15 9.07
CA LYS A 73 -8.37 -2.96 8.33
C LYS A 73 -7.53 -1.72 8.68
N VAL A 74 -7.18 -1.56 9.96
CA VAL A 74 -6.38 -0.42 10.39
C VAL A 74 -4.99 -0.46 9.77
N ALA A 75 -4.37 -1.64 9.71
CA ALA A 75 -3.06 -1.79 9.06
C ALA A 75 -3.12 -1.40 7.58
N MET A 76 -4.24 -1.67 6.92
CA MET A 76 -4.44 -1.31 5.51
C MET A 76 -4.81 0.16 5.29
N GLY A 77 -5.06 0.91 6.36
CA GLY A 77 -5.34 2.34 6.28
C GLY A 77 -6.78 2.76 6.55
N TYR A 78 -7.64 1.85 7.00
CA TYR A 78 -8.99 2.18 7.42
C TYR A 78 -8.99 2.70 8.86
N ASN A 79 -10.04 3.40 9.23
CA ASN A 79 -10.30 3.76 10.63
C ASN A 79 -10.99 2.58 11.34
N GLU A 80 -10.92 2.56 12.66
CA GLU A 80 -11.54 1.50 13.46
C GLU A 80 -13.06 1.36 13.21
N GLU A 81 -13.73 2.49 13.02
CA GLU A 81 -15.18 2.52 12.78
C GLU A 81 -15.57 2.21 11.33
N ASP A 82 -14.62 2.16 10.41
CA ASP A 82 -14.91 1.91 9.00
C ASP A 82 -15.23 0.44 8.75
N GLU A 83 -16.10 0.20 7.77
CA GLU A 83 -16.33 -1.13 7.22
C GLU A 83 -15.37 -1.33 6.04
N ALA A 84 -14.50 -2.33 6.11
CA ALA A 84 -13.51 -2.60 5.07
C ALA A 84 -13.99 -3.73 4.18
N LYS A 85 -14.06 -3.48 2.88
CA LYS A 85 -14.47 -4.45 1.87
C LYS A 85 -13.48 -4.47 0.72
N PRO A 86 -13.14 -5.65 0.17
CA PRO A 86 -12.25 -5.71 -1.01
C PRO A 86 -12.75 -4.88 -2.18
N GLU A 87 -14.08 -4.75 -2.34
CA GLU A 87 -14.70 -3.95 -3.39
C GLU A 87 -14.35 -2.47 -3.31
N ASP A 88 -13.92 -1.98 -2.14
CA ASP A 88 -13.49 -0.60 -1.98
C ASP A 88 -12.33 -0.26 -2.92
N MET A 89 -11.51 -1.25 -3.27
CA MET A 89 -10.38 -1.07 -4.18
C MET A 89 -10.80 -0.82 -5.62
N GLU A 90 -12.06 -1.07 -5.96
CA GLU A 90 -12.59 -0.77 -7.30
C GLU A 90 -12.75 0.74 -7.53
N GLU A 91 -12.66 1.54 -6.50
CA GLU A 91 -12.57 3.01 -6.61
C GLU A 91 -11.27 3.43 -7.30
N TYR A 92 -10.21 2.63 -7.16
CA TYR A 92 -8.88 2.94 -7.71
C TYR A 92 -8.54 2.12 -8.95
N TYR A 93 -9.04 0.89 -9.04
CA TYR A 93 -8.69 -0.06 -10.10
C TYR A 93 -9.93 -0.75 -10.62
N SER A 94 -10.04 -0.91 -11.95
CA SER A 94 -11.15 -1.63 -12.54
C SER A 94 -11.05 -3.13 -12.24
N LYS A 95 -12.17 -3.85 -12.33
CA LYS A 95 -12.19 -5.31 -12.18
C LYS A 95 -11.29 -5.99 -13.20
N GLU A 96 -11.23 -5.43 -14.41
CA GLU A 96 -10.40 -5.95 -15.51
C GLU A 96 -8.92 -5.82 -15.20
N GLU A 97 -8.51 -4.67 -14.64
CA GLU A 97 -7.12 -4.46 -14.22
C GLU A 97 -6.72 -5.40 -13.10
N ILE A 98 -7.60 -5.57 -12.11
CA ILE A 98 -7.35 -6.50 -10.99
C ILE A 98 -7.17 -7.91 -11.52
N LYS A 99 -8.05 -8.34 -12.41
CA LYS A 99 -7.97 -9.68 -13.02
C LYS A 99 -6.70 -9.86 -13.85
N LYS A 100 -6.32 -8.82 -14.59
CA LYS A 100 -5.15 -8.88 -15.49
C LYS A 100 -3.84 -8.94 -14.72
N TYR A 101 -3.68 -8.12 -13.70
CA TYR A 101 -2.40 -7.93 -13.02
C TYR A 101 -2.28 -8.67 -11.69
N GLY A 102 -3.40 -8.93 -11.02
CA GLY A 102 -3.38 -9.38 -9.65
C GLY A 102 -3.05 -8.24 -8.69
N CYS A 103 -2.84 -8.59 -7.43
CA CYS A 103 -2.70 -7.62 -6.35
C CYS A 103 -1.45 -7.90 -5.50
N ILE A 104 -0.95 -6.87 -4.86
CA ILE A 104 0.17 -6.99 -3.94
C ILE A 104 -0.10 -6.16 -2.68
N ALA A 105 0.14 -6.78 -1.53
CA ALA A 105 0.20 -6.10 -0.26
C ALA A 105 1.67 -5.91 0.11
N ILE A 106 2.04 -4.68 0.42
CA ILE A 106 3.41 -4.29 0.72
C ILE A 106 3.45 -3.92 2.20
N GLU A 107 4.10 -4.76 3.01
CA GLU A 107 4.32 -4.42 4.42
C GLU A 107 5.49 -3.47 4.51
N ILE A 108 5.29 -2.36 5.21
CA ILE A 108 6.24 -1.25 5.25
C ILE A 108 6.54 -0.82 6.67
N GLU A 109 7.74 -0.29 6.86
CA GLU A 109 8.18 0.29 8.12
C GLU A 109 8.84 1.64 7.82
N LYS A 110 8.52 2.66 8.62
CA LYS A 110 9.15 3.97 8.46
C LYS A 110 10.64 3.89 8.72
N VAL A 111 11.42 4.59 7.89
CA VAL A 111 12.85 4.74 8.11
C VAL A 111 13.04 5.90 9.08
N LEU A 112 13.66 5.61 10.24
CA LEU A 112 13.99 6.64 11.21
C LEU A 112 15.22 7.41 10.72
N LYS A 113 15.11 8.73 10.69
CA LYS A 113 16.23 9.61 10.32
C LYS A 113 16.79 10.22 11.59
N TRP A 114 18.11 10.19 11.67
CA TRP A 114 18.87 10.79 12.77
C TRP A 114 19.40 12.17 12.37
#